data_b5606bbd09328d47a32eeb344869d5b1
#
_entry.id   b5606bbd09328d47a32eeb344869d5b1
#
_cell.length_a   1.000
_cell.length_b   1.000
_cell.length_c   1.000
_cell.angle_alpha   90.00
_cell.angle_beta   90.00
_cell.angle_gamma   90.00
#
_symmetry.space_group_name_H-M   'P 1'
#
loop_
_entity.id
_entity.type
_entity.pdbx_description
1 polymer ?
#
loop_
_entity_poly.entity_id
_entity_poly.type
_entity_poly.pdbx_seq_one_letter_code
_entity_poly.pdbx_strand_id
1 'polypeptide(L)'
;MLKVVTSSTTGGDATVSLPSDFLQIRDIHIDGNPLYTLEYMSPSVFYRNSRSVESGVPVNYTVLASEFIFAPKPDTAYTLKMLYYAAPTYLSGANTSNVFLANCVDALLYGALAEAEPYLMNDARIPVWASLYDRSISNISQADEGAEYSGVPLRMIVAR
;
A
#
# COMPACT_ATOMS: atom_id res chain seq x y z
N MET A 1 -0.65 -0.80 5.89
CA MET A 1 -2.10 -0.67 6.13
C MET A 1 -2.80 -0.42 4.82
N LEU A 2 -3.83 -1.18 4.49
CA LEU A 2 -4.56 -1.02 3.23
C LEU A 2 -5.51 0.18 3.32
N LYS A 3 -5.50 1.04 2.31
CA LYS A 3 -6.30 2.28 2.28
C LYS A 3 -6.89 2.50 0.90
N VAL A 4 -8.11 3.02 0.86
CA VAL A 4 -8.78 3.43 -0.38
C VAL A 4 -8.84 4.95 -0.43
N VAL A 5 -8.41 5.53 -1.53
CA VAL A 5 -8.50 6.97 -1.79
C VAL A 5 -9.14 7.20 -3.15
N THR A 6 -10.00 8.18 -3.19
CA THR A 6 -10.59 8.68 -4.45
C THR A 6 -9.84 9.94 -4.87
N SER A 7 -9.40 9.97 -6.11
CA SER A 7 -8.79 11.13 -6.76
C SER A 7 -9.46 11.37 -8.11
N SER A 8 -9.12 12.44 -8.78
CA SER A 8 -9.62 12.70 -10.14
C SER A 8 -8.48 13.08 -11.07
N THR A 9 -8.57 12.65 -12.33
CA THR A 9 -7.74 13.17 -13.41
C THR A 9 -8.23 14.54 -13.83
N THR A 10 -7.37 15.28 -14.46
CA THR A 10 -7.74 16.54 -15.17
C THR A 10 -7.65 16.28 -16.67
N GLY A 11 -8.66 16.69 -17.42
CA GLY A 11 -8.63 16.58 -18.88
C GLY A 11 -7.41 17.31 -19.45
N GLY A 12 -6.65 16.62 -20.28
CA GLY A 12 -5.43 17.17 -20.86
C GLY A 12 -4.18 17.07 -19.98
N ASP A 13 -4.26 16.51 -18.76
CA ASP A 13 -3.11 16.21 -17.90
C ASP A 13 -2.98 14.69 -17.72
N ALA A 14 -1.78 14.16 -17.97
CA ALA A 14 -1.51 12.73 -17.84
C ALA A 14 -1.08 12.33 -16.43
N THR A 15 -0.93 13.29 -15.52
CA THR A 15 -0.33 13.05 -14.19
C THR A 15 -1.33 13.25 -13.07
N VAL A 16 -1.16 12.47 -12.00
CA VAL A 16 -1.87 12.62 -10.73
C VAL A 16 -0.87 12.37 -9.60
N SER A 17 -0.79 13.28 -8.65
CA SER A 17 0.13 13.18 -7.52
C SER A 17 -0.22 11.98 -6.62
N LEU A 18 0.82 11.30 -6.12
CA LEU A 18 0.66 10.25 -5.14
C LEU A 18 0.23 10.82 -3.77
N PRO A 19 -0.58 10.08 -3.01
CA PRO A 19 -0.82 10.40 -1.60
C PRO A 19 0.48 10.47 -0.81
N SER A 20 0.58 11.38 0.16
CA SER A 20 1.79 11.55 0.98
C SER A 20 2.16 10.33 1.85
N ASP A 21 1.19 9.48 2.11
CA ASP A 21 1.33 8.23 2.86
C ASP A 21 1.45 6.98 1.96
N PHE A 22 1.65 7.17 0.66
CA PHE A 22 1.75 6.09 -0.32
C PHE A 22 3.02 5.25 -0.13
N LEU A 23 2.87 3.92 -0.07
CA LEU A 23 3.98 2.96 -0.12
C LEU A 23 3.96 2.15 -1.41
N GLN A 24 2.84 1.50 -1.69
CA GLN A 24 2.71 0.62 -2.84
C GLN A 24 1.25 0.54 -3.30
N ILE A 25 1.04 0.58 -4.61
CA ILE A 25 -0.28 0.36 -5.19
C ILE A 25 -0.65 -1.14 -5.15
N ARG A 26 -1.89 -1.43 -4.83
CA ARG A 26 -2.47 -2.77 -4.96
C ARG A 26 -3.40 -2.85 -6.17
N ASP A 27 -4.28 -1.88 -6.31
CA ASP A 27 -5.21 -1.79 -7.42
C ASP A 27 -5.59 -0.33 -7.71
N ILE A 28 -5.87 -0.03 -8.96
CA ILE A 28 -6.35 1.28 -9.40
C ILE A 28 -7.37 1.10 -10.52
N HIS A 29 -8.50 1.74 -10.39
CA HIS A 29 -9.55 1.70 -11.39
C HIS A 29 -10.26 3.05 -11.55
N ILE A 30 -10.83 3.26 -12.71
CA ILE A 30 -11.72 4.39 -13.00
C ILE A 30 -13.13 4.00 -12.53
N ASP A 31 -13.71 4.82 -11.67
CA ASP A 31 -15.08 4.65 -11.19
C ASP A 31 -16.05 5.09 -12.28
N GLY A 32 -16.74 4.13 -12.85
CA GLY A 32 -17.67 4.36 -13.96
C GLY A 32 -18.50 3.11 -14.27
N ASN A 33 -19.40 3.23 -15.22
CA ASN A 33 -20.16 2.11 -15.73
C ASN A 33 -19.96 2.02 -17.26
N PRO A 34 -19.18 1.04 -17.76
CA PRO A 34 -18.50 -0.04 -17.02
C PRO A 34 -17.29 0.43 -16.18
N LEU A 35 -16.87 -0.40 -15.23
CA LEU A 35 -15.65 -0.22 -14.45
C LEU A 35 -14.42 -0.48 -15.34
N TYR A 36 -13.44 0.43 -15.31
CA TYR A 36 -12.19 0.27 -16.06
C TYR A 36 -11.01 0.09 -15.07
N THR A 37 -10.46 -1.11 -15.03
CA THR A 37 -9.21 -1.37 -14.28
C THR A 37 -8.02 -0.93 -15.12
N LEU A 38 -7.06 -0.24 -14.51
CA LEU A 38 -5.85 0.20 -15.19
C LEU A 38 -4.73 -0.82 -14.99
N GLU A 39 -3.94 -1.06 -16.03
CA GLU A 39 -2.80 -1.97 -15.99
C GLU A 39 -1.49 -1.22 -15.72
N TYR A 40 -0.69 -1.77 -14.80
CA TYR A 40 0.65 -1.24 -14.55
C TYR A 40 1.60 -1.59 -15.69
N MET A 41 2.34 -0.60 -16.17
CA MET A 41 3.45 -0.79 -17.09
C MET A 41 4.75 -0.25 -16.51
N SER A 42 5.86 -0.96 -16.74
CA SER A 42 7.18 -0.41 -16.38
C SER A 42 7.46 0.86 -17.18
N PRO A 43 8.16 1.86 -16.63
CA PRO A 43 8.38 3.15 -17.29
C PRO A 43 8.96 3.04 -18.69
N SER A 44 9.89 2.13 -18.92
CA SER A 44 10.51 1.92 -20.23
C SER A 44 9.52 1.42 -21.30
N VAL A 45 8.61 0.51 -20.92
CA VAL A 45 7.57 -0.02 -21.81
C VAL A 45 6.47 1.02 -22.01
N PHE A 46 6.10 1.70 -20.93
CA PHE A 46 5.09 2.75 -20.93
C PHE A 46 5.43 3.84 -21.96
N TYR A 47 6.62 4.44 -21.88
CA TYR A 47 7.03 5.50 -22.80
C TYR A 47 7.20 5.03 -24.26
N ARG A 48 7.54 3.76 -24.48
CA ARG A 48 7.59 3.21 -25.83
C ARG A 48 6.20 3.09 -26.45
N ASN A 49 5.19 2.68 -25.67
CA ASN A 49 3.84 2.43 -26.13
C ASN A 49 2.97 3.70 -26.18
N SER A 50 3.23 4.68 -25.32
CA SER A 50 2.41 5.90 -25.19
C SER A 50 2.72 6.99 -26.22
N ARG A 51 3.78 6.85 -27.03
CA ARG A 51 4.26 7.90 -27.96
C ARG A 51 3.27 8.31 -29.06
N SER A 52 2.29 7.47 -29.38
CA SER A 52 1.39 7.65 -30.53
C SER A 52 -0.09 7.60 -30.19
N VAL A 53 -0.46 7.66 -28.91
CA VAL A 53 -1.84 7.46 -28.49
C VAL A 53 -2.51 8.82 -28.30
N GLU A 54 -3.63 9.03 -29.01
CA GLU A 54 -4.51 10.19 -28.83
C GLU A 54 -5.07 10.22 -27.40
N SER A 55 -5.54 11.39 -26.96
CA SER A 55 -6.20 11.55 -25.66
C SER A 55 -7.47 10.71 -25.62
N GLY A 56 -7.75 10.11 -24.47
CA GLY A 56 -8.91 9.25 -24.28
C GLY A 56 -8.99 8.67 -22.88
N VAL A 57 -9.80 7.62 -22.70
CA VAL A 57 -9.90 6.92 -21.41
C VAL A 57 -8.57 6.25 -21.09
N PRO A 58 -7.94 6.52 -19.91
CA PRO A 58 -6.74 5.83 -19.49
C PRO A 58 -6.94 4.32 -19.37
N VAL A 59 -5.97 3.56 -19.85
CA VAL A 59 -5.96 2.09 -19.77
C VAL A 59 -4.74 1.60 -18.98
N ASN A 60 -3.61 2.30 -19.16
CA ASN A 60 -2.36 1.94 -18.53
C ASN A 60 -1.86 3.06 -17.64
N TYR A 61 -1.09 2.67 -16.62
CA TYR A 61 -0.42 3.63 -15.77
C TYR A 61 1.00 3.19 -15.44
N THR A 62 1.82 4.14 -15.07
CA THR A 62 3.12 3.92 -14.47
C THR A 62 3.30 4.84 -13.27
N VAL A 63 4.23 4.49 -12.40
CA VAL A 63 4.63 5.32 -11.27
C VAL A 63 6.02 5.86 -11.53
N LEU A 64 6.17 7.16 -11.51
CA LEU A 64 7.45 7.81 -11.67
C LEU A 64 7.61 8.92 -10.62
N ALA A 65 8.65 8.83 -9.82
CA ALA A 65 8.90 9.73 -8.69
C ALA A 65 7.68 9.79 -7.75
N SER A 66 6.99 10.91 -7.67
CA SER A 66 5.84 11.13 -6.77
C SER A 66 4.52 11.25 -7.52
N GLU A 67 4.43 10.72 -8.74
CA GLU A 67 3.24 10.84 -9.58
C GLU A 67 2.86 9.53 -10.27
N PHE A 68 1.56 9.34 -10.45
CA PHE A 68 1.01 8.41 -11.42
C PHE A 68 0.98 9.08 -12.79
N ILE A 69 1.41 8.37 -13.82
CA ILE A 69 1.32 8.81 -15.20
C ILE A 69 0.42 7.85 -15.95
N PHE A 70 -0.56 8.39 -16.66
CA PHE A 70 -1.58 7.61 -17.37
C PHE A 70 -1.39 7.64 -18.89
N ALA A 71 -1.73 6.52 -19.53
CA ALA A 71 -1.79 6.41 -20.97
C ALA A 71 -3.04 5.60 -21.40
N PRO A 72 -3.82 6.06 -22.39
CA PRO A 72 -3.81 7.40 -23.02
C PRO A 72 -3.91 8.55 -22.03
N LYS A 73 -3.48 9.74 -22.47
CA LYS A 73 -3.71 10.97 -21.73
C LYS A 73 -5.21 11.21 -21.56
N PRO A 74 -5.72 11.47 -20.34
CA PRO A 74 -7.13 11.70 -20.11
C PRO A 74 -7.69 12.83 -20.98
N ASP A 75 -8.80 12.60 -21.66
CA ASP A 75 -9.53 13.61 -22.44
C ASP A 75 -10.44 14.45 -21.54
N THR A 76 -10.90 13.89 -20.45
CA THR A 76 -11.77 14.53 -19.46
C THR A 76 -11.35 14.19 -18.02
N ALA A 77 -12.07 14.71 -17.05
CA ALA A 77 -11.88 14.34 -15.65
C ALA A 77 -12.55 12.99 -15.38
N TYR A 78 -11.73 12.01 -14.96
CA TYR A 78 -12.18 10.68 -14.51
C TYR A 78 -11.96 10.55 -13.01
N THR A 79 -12.91 9.92 -12.32
CA THR A 79 -12.78 9.59 -10.91
C THR A 79 -11.96 8.31 -10.78
N LEU A 80 -10.82 8.39 -10.11
CA LEU A 80 -9.94 7.27 -9.83
C LEU A 80 -10.18 6.75 -8.42
N LYS A 81 -10.33 5.45 -8.25
CA LYS A 81 -10.26 4.77 -6.95
C LYS A 81 -8.97 3.99 -6.87
N MET A 82 -8.16 4.31 -5.87
CA MET A 82 -6.85 3.72 -5.64
C MET A 82 -6.89 2.92 -4.35
N LEU A 83 -6.58 1.64 -4.44
CA LEU A 83 -6.35 0.76 -3.30
C LEU A 83 -4.83 0.59 -3.14
N TYR A 84 -4.27 1.05 -2.03
CA TYR A 84 -2.82 1.05 -1.83
C TYR A 84 -2.44 0.75 -0.37
N TYR A 85 -1.20 0.35 -0.18
CA TYR A 85 -0.60 0.25 1.13
C TYR A 85 -0.10 1.62 1.57
N ALA A 86 -0.64 2.10 2.70
CA ALA A 86 -0.29 3.38 3.29
C ALA A 86 0.73 3.21 4.40
N ALA A 87 1.69 4.13 4.47
CA ALA A 87 2.57 4.24 5.62
C ALA A 87 1.77 4.61 6.87
N PRO A 88 2.03 3.98 8.00
CA PRO A 88 1.41 4.38 9.25
C PRO A 88 1.96 5.74 9.70
N THR A 89 1.14 6.51 10.38
CA THR A 89 1.58 7.75 10.99
C THR A 89 2.56 7.45 12.12
N TYR A 90 3.73 8.09 12.09
CA TYR A 90 4.74 7.92 13.14
C TYR A 90 4.28 8.55 14.46
N LEU A 91 4.66 7.91 15.57
CA LEU A 91 4.44 8.48 16.91
C LEU A 91 5.36 9.69 17.10
N SER A 92 4.78 10.75 17.60
CA SER A 92 5.48 12.00 17.91
C SER A 92 4.78 12.75 19.05
N GLY A 93 5.34 13.82 19.54
CA GLY A 93 4.68 14.66 20.55
C GLY A 93 3.34 15.25 20.09
N ALA A 94 3.16 15.45 18.79
CA ALA A 94 1.89 15.90 18.18
C ALA A 94 0.95 14.75 17.81
N ASN A 95 1.49 13.54 17.62
CA ASN A 95 0.73 12.34 17.27
C ASN A 95 1.03 11.23 18.27
N THR A 96 0.24 11.14 19.31
CA THR A 96 0.44 10.22 20.44
C THR A 96 -0.20 8.85 20.24
N SER A 97 -0.85 8.60 19.10
CA SER A 97 -1.57 7.36 18.82
C SER A 97 -1.40 6.96 17.35
N ASN A 98 -1.25 5.68 17.08
CA ASN A 98 -1.30 5.11 15.74
C ASN A 98 -1.91 3.70 15.78
N VAL A 99 -2.12 3.11 14.60
CA VAL A 99 -2.73 1.77 14.44
C VAL A 99 -1.94 0.69 15.19
N PHE A 100 -0.62 0.78 15.20
CA PHE A 100 0.22 -0.20 15.90
C PHE A 100 0.09 -0.08 17.42
N LEU A 101 0.04 1.13 17.93
CA LEU A 101 -0.16 1.34 19.37
C LEU A 101 -1.56 0.88 19.81
N ALA A 102 -2.56 0.96 18.93
CA ALA A 102 -3.92 0.51 19.25
C ALA A 102 -4.07 -1.02 19.19
N ASN A 103 -3.38 -1.70 18.24
CA ASN A 103 -3.63 -3.10 17.95
C ASN A 103 -2.45 -4.04 18.24
N CYS A 104 -1.24 -3.51 18.36
CA CYS A 104 0.00 -4.29 18.42
C CYS A 104 0.95 -3.78 19.51
N VAL A 105 0.40 -3.49 20.70
CA VAL A 105 1.17 -2.92 21.83
C VAL A 105 2.34 -3.81 22.23
N ASP A 106 2.14 -5.12 22.22
CA ASP A 106 3.16 -6.10 22.61
C ASP A 106 4.39 -6.04 21.68
N ALA A 107 4.18 -5.90 20.37
CA ALA A 107 5.27 -5.78 19.40
C ALA A 107 6.09 -4.49 19.65
N LEU A 108 5.42 -3.37 19.91
CA LEU A 108 6.10 -2.11 20.23
C LEU A 108 6.85 -2.20 21.56
N LEU A 109 6.26 -2.81 22.57
CA LEU A 109 6.88 -2.97 23.88
C LEU A 109 8.14 -3.83 23.81
N TYR A 110 8.02 -5.05 23.23
CA TYR A 110 9.16 -5.98 23.13
C TYR A 110 10.25 -5.47 22.19
N GLY A 111 9.87 -4.79 21.10
CA GLY A 111 10.83 -4.14 20.21
C GLY A 111 11.59 -3.02 20.94
N ALA A 112 10.91 -2.16 21.68
CA ALA A 112 11.54 -1.10 22.46
C ALA A 112 12.46 -1.67 23.56
N LEU A 113 12.07 -2.75 24.23
CA LEU A 113 12.92 -3.42 25.24
C LEU A 113 14.16 -4.03 24.60
N ALA A 114 14.03 -4.71 23.47
CA ALA A 114 15.15 -5.30 22.74
C ALA A 114 16.16 -4.23 22.29
N GLU A 115 15.69 -3.09 21.82
CA GLU A 115 16.56 -1.96 21.41
C GLU A 115 17.15 -1.17 22.58
N ALA A 116 16.49 -1.15 23.74
CA ALA A 116 16.99 -0.44 24.93
C ALA A 116 18.13 -1.19 25.64
N GLU A 117 18.21 -2.50 25.52
CA GLU A 117 19.18 -3.37 26.20
C GLU A 117 20.66 -3.01 25.97
N PRO A 118 21.12 -2.65 24.77
CA PRO A 118 22.50 -2.23 24.56
C PRO A 118 22.92 -1.05 25.44
N TYR A 119 21.96 -0.21 25.88
CA TYR A 119 22.20 0.92 26.76
C TYR A 119 22.20 0.54 28.26
N LEU A 120 21.50 -0.54 28.60
CA LEU A 120 21.32 -0.98 29.98
C LEU A 120 22.42 -1.95 30.48
N MET A 121 23.40 -2.26 29.62
CA MET A 121 24.56 -3.11 29.92
C MET A 121 24.23 -4.50 30.48
N ASN A 122 24.07 -5.47 29.58
CA ASN A 122 24.18 -6.89 29.83
C ASN A 122 23.01 -7.55 30.58
N ASP A 123 21.84 -7.55 29.98
CA ASP A 123 20.75 -8.39 30.48
C ASP A 123 20.68 -9.72 29.69
N ALA A 124 20.73 -10.84 30.45
CA ALA A 124 20.54 -12.19 29.88
C ALA A 124 19.13 -12.39 29.26
N ARG A 125 18.23 -11.43 29.40
CA ARG A 125 16.87 -11.43 28.87
C ARG A 125 16.75 -10.97 27.42
N ILE A 126 17.80 -10.44 26.80
CA ILE A 126 17.79 -9.97 25.39
C ILE A 126 17.20 -11.03 24.44
N PRO A 127 17.62 -12.33 24.47
CA PRO A 127 17.04 -13.33 23.60
C PRO A 127 15.55 -13.58 23.86
N VAL A 128 15.11 -13.37 25.09
CA VAL A 128 13.70 -13.50 25.47
C VAL A 128 12.87 -12.39 24.82
N TRP A 129 13.33 -11.13 24.93
CA TRP A 129 12.65 -9.99 24.30
C TRP A 129 12.59 -10.11 22.78
N ALA A 130 13.70 -10.53 22.15
CA ALA A 130 13.74 -10.77 20.70
C ALA A 130 12.75 -11.87 20.29
N SER A 131 12.71 -12.98 21.00
CA SER A 131 11.78 -14.07 20.70
C SER A 131 10.31 -13.68 20.88
N LEU A 132 9.99 -12.87 21.89
CA LEU A 132 8.64 -12.35 22.11
C LEU A 132 8.24 -11.35 21.03
N TYR A 133 9.19 -10.51 20.58
CA TYR A 133 8.98 -9.62 19.46
C TYR A 133 8.66 -10.39 18.16
N ASP A 134 9.50 -11.37 17.79
CA ASP A 134 9.30 -12.19 16.60
C ASP A 134 7.95 -12.92 16.63
N ARG A 135 7.58 -13.46 17.80
CA ARG A 135 6.27 -14.07 17.99
C ARG A 135 5.13 -13.07 17.79
N SER A 136 5.27 -11.87 18.30
CA SER A 136 4.24 -10.81 18.12
C SER A 136 4.10 -10.41 16.65
N ILE A 137 5.21 -10.25 15.92
CA ILE A 137 5.19 -9.98 14.48
C ILE A 137 4.54 -11.13 13.71
N SER A 138 4.89 -12.38 14.03
CA SER A 138 4.27 -13.55 13.39
C SER A 138 2.75 -13.61 13.60
N ASN A 139 2.28 -13.31 14.81
CA ASN A 139 0.85 -13.25 15.11
C ASN A 139 0.13 -12.15 14.30
N ILE A 140 0.76 -10.98 14.14
CA ILE A 140 0.21 -9.88 13.32
C ILE A 140 0.11 -10.31 11.86
N SER A 141 1.16 -10.93 11.29
CA SER A 141 1.14 -11.42 9.91
C SER A 141 0.07 -12.46 9.68
N GLN A 142 -0.09 -13.42 10.59
CA GLN A 142 -1.14 -14.44 10.50
C GLN A 142 -2.55 -13.84 10.60
N ALA A 143 -2.74 -12.83 11.46
CA ALA A 143 -4.02 -12.14 11.58
C ALA A 143 -4.36 -11.34 10.33
N ASP A 144 -3.38 -10.69 9.69
CA ASP A 144 -3.56 -9.93 8.45
C ASP A 144 -3.90 -10.87 7.27
N GLU A 145 -3.16 -11.97 7.12
CA GLU A 145 -3.47 -13.02 6.14
C GLU A 145 -4.87 -13.60 6.34
N GLY A 146 -5.22 -13.92 7.59
CA GLY A 146 -6.56 -14.42 7.92
C GLY A 146 -7.68 -13.42 7.60
N ALA A 147 -7.43 -12.13 7.78
CA ALA A 147 -8.37 -11.08 7.45
C ALA A 147 -8.53 -10.88 5.93
N GLU A 148 -7.46 -11.00 5.17
CA GLU A 148 -7.48 -10.87 3.71
C GLU A 148 -8.31 -11.97 3.05
N TYR A 149 -8.23 -13.19 3.57
CA TYR A 149 -8.97 -14.35 3.04
C TYR A 149 -10.26 -14.66 3.79
N SER A 150 -10.67 -13.83 4.74
CA SER A 150 -11.91 -14.03 5.47
C SER A 150 -13.12 -13.91 4.55
N GLY A 151 -13.91 -14.99 4.44
CA GLY A 151 -15.10 -15.05 3.60
C GLY A 151 -14.89 -15.62 2.19
N VAL A 152 -13.68 -15.98 1.80
CA VAL A 152 -13.43 -16.72 0.55
C VAL A 152 -13.47 -18.22 0.86
N PRO A 153 -14.45 -18.99 0.31
CA PRO A 153 -14.42 -20.44 0.45
C PRO A 153 -13.18 -21.00 -0.27
N LEU A 154 -12.38 -21.80 0.43
CA LEU A 154 -11.27 -22.55 -0.16
C LEU A 154 -11.82 -23.47 -1.26
N ARG A 155 -11.68 -23.08 -2.52
CA ARG A 155 -12.10 -23.87 -3.66
C ARG A 155 -10.87 -24.48 -4.31
N MET A 156 -10.68 -25.79 -4.16
CA MET A 156 -9.73 -26.52 -4.99
C MET A 156 -10.19 -26.50 -6.45
N ILE A 157 -9.44 -25.82 -7.30
CA ILE A 157 -9.62 -25.93 -8.76
C ILE A 157 -8.87 -27.19 -9.19
N VAL A 158 -9.60 -28.28 -9.41
CA VAL A 158 -9.03 -29.45 -10.07
C VAL A 158 -8.86 -29.09 -11.54
N ALA A 159 -7.62 -28.93 -11.99
CA ALA A 159 -7.32 -28.80 -13.41
C ALA A 159 -7.78 -30.08 -14.14
N ARG A 160 -8.63 -29.91 -15.15
CA ARG A 160 -9.04 -30.97 -16.09
C ARG A 160 -8.06 -31.05 -17.23
#